data_d89821f114e50dd6b02d4f19689f78cf
#
_entry.id   d89821f114e50dd6b02d4f19689f78cf
#
_cell.length_a   1.000
_cell.length_b   1.000
_cell.length_c   1.000
_cell.angle_alpha   90.00
_cell.angle_beta   90.00
_cell.angle_gamma   90.00
#
_symmetry.space_group_name_H-M   'P 1'
#
loop_
_entity.id
_entity.type
_entity.pdbx_description
1 polymer ?
#
loop_
_entity_poly.entity_id
_entity_poly.type
_entity_poly.pdbx_seq_one_letter_code
_entity_poly.pdbx_strand_id
1 'polypeptide(L)'
;LHVLHATPPGTLSSDAEASRANVSELIAEWRERYPDVAVLEANVVGDTVAVIDRATQSAELVVIGRPHSHVIPLALVRPVAVEVLRKAQCPVAVVPVSY
;
A
#
# COMPACT_ATOMS: atom_id res chain seq x y z
N LEU A 1 -4.32 12.51 -5.15
CA LEU A 1 -3.83 11.14 -4.94
C LEU A 1 -3.20 11.00 -3.55
N HIS A 2 -3.67 10.04 -2.80
CA HIS A 2 -3.10 9.69 -1.50
C HIS A 2 -2.26 8.43 -1.64
N VAL A 3 -0.99 8.50 -1.24
CA VAL A 3 -0.13 7.32 -1.14
C VAL A 3 -0.08 6.93 0.33
N LEU A 4 -0.67 5.79 0.64
CA LEU A 4 -0.79 5.29 2.01
C LEU A 4 0.22 4.16 2.23
N HIS A 5 1.08 4.35 3.21
CA HIS A 5 2.05 3.35 3.63
C HIS A 5 1.77 2.94 5.07
N ALA A 6 1.46 1.66 5.27
CA ALA A 6 1.21 1.10 6.60
C ALA A 6 2.46 0.38 7.11
N THR A 7 2.83 0.67 8.35
CA THR A 7 3.93 -0.01 9.04
C THR A 7 3.32 -0.85 10.16
N PRO A 8 3.45 -2.19 10.12
CA PRO A 8 2.93 -3.04 11.18
C PRO A 8 3.55 -2.70 12.54
N PRO A 9 2.77 -2.75 13.64
CA PRO A 9 3.30 -2.58 14.99
C PRO A 9 4.41 -3.59 15.27
N GLY A 10 5.45 -3.16 15.96
CA GLY A 10 6.58 -4.03 16.28
C GLY A 10 7.66 -4.09 15.20
N THR A 11 7.48 -3.41 14.07
CA THR A 11 8.54 -3.28 13.06
C THR A 11 9.72 -2.50 13.65
N LEU A 12 10.95 -2.98 13.40
CA LEU A 12 12.15 -2.30 13.84
C LEU A 12 12.21 -0.89 13.26
N SER A 13 12.63 0.09 14.04
CA SER A 13 12.71 1.49 13.62
C SER A 13 13.54 1.69 12.36
N SER A 14 14.66 0.98 12.23
CA SER A 14 15.51 1.03 11.05
C SER A 14 14.80 0.52 9.78
N ASP A 15 14.03 -0.56 9.90
CA ASP A 15 13.27 -1.11 8.78
C ASP A 15 12.10 -0.20 8.38
N ALA A 16 11.43 0.38 9.37
CA ALA A 16 10.34 1.33 9.14
C ALA A 16 10.86 2.60 8.44
N GLU A 17 12.00 3.12 8.87
CA GLU A 17 12.63 4.29 8.24
C GLU A 17 13.07 4.00 6.81
N ALA A 18 13.69 2.84 6.56
CA ALA A 18 14.10 2.43 5.22
C ALA A 18 12.90 2.31 4.29
N SER A 19 11.81 1.71 4.73
CA SER A 19 10.58 1.58 3.95
C SER A 19 9.97 2.94 3.62
N ARG A 20 9.90 3.85 4.59
CA ARG A 20 9.40 5.21 4.36
C ARG A 20 10.27 5.99 3.38
N ALA A 21 11.58 5.87 3.50
CA ALA A 21 12.52 6.53 2.60
C ALA A 21 12.34 6.04 1.15
N ASN A 22 12.16 4.74 0.95
CA ASN A 22 11.92 4.16 -0.37
C ASN A 22 10.62 4.68 -0.99
N VAL A 23 9.55 4.75 -0.23
CA VAL A 23 8.26 5.27 -0.70
C VAL A 23 8.37 6.76 -1.04
N SER A 24 9.00 7.55 -0.18
CA SER A 24 9.20 8.99 -0.40
C SER A 24 10.02 9.27 -1.66
N GLU A 25 11.03 8.46 -1.91
CA GLU A 25 11.88 8.56 -3.10
C GLU A 25 11.09 8.29 -4.39
N LEU A 26 10.27 7.24 -4.40
CA LEU A 26 9.38 6.93 -5.52
C LEU A 26 8.36 8.04 -5.76
N ILE A 27 7.77 8.59 -4.71
CA ILE A 27 6.83 9.71 -4.81
C ILE A 27 7.49 10.94 -5.41
N ALA A 28 8.71 11.26 -4.98
CA ALA A 28 9.45 12.40 -5.51
C ALA A 28 9.69 12.27 -7.02
N GLU A 29 10.05 11.08 -7.48
CA GLU A 29 10.21 10.79 -8.90
C GLU A 29 8.91 11.00 -9.69
N TRP A 30 7.79 10.50 -9.18
CA TRP A 30 6.49 10.64 -9.83
C TRP A 30 5.99 12.09 -9.81
N ARG A 31 6.27 12.86 -8.76
CA ARG A 31 5.94 14.29 -8.71
C ARG A 31 6.64 15.09 -9.80
N GLU A 32 7.87 14.74 -10.11
CA GLU A 32 8.60 15.37 -11.22
C GLU A 32 7.99 15.02 -12.58
N ARG A 33 7.59 13.77 -12.75
CA ARG A 33 7.02 13.28 -14.00
C ARG A 33 5.59 13.78 -14.25
N TYR A 34 4.80 13.90 -13.18
CA TYR A 34 3.39 14.30 -13.23
C TYR A 34 3.12 15.48 -12.28
N PRO A 35 3.63 16.70 -12.60
CA PRO A 35 3.53 17.83 -11.69
C PRO A 35 2.11 18.34 -11.47
N ASP A 36 1.17 18.01 -12.36
CA ASP A 36 -0.24 18.43 -12.25
C ASP A 36 -1.05 17.54 -11.29
N VAL A 37 -0.50 16.44 -10.82
CA VAL A 37 -1.16 15.55 -9.89
C VAL A 37 -0.76 15.90 -8.46
N ALA A 38 -1.72 16.30 -7.65
CA ALA A 38 -1.51 16.52 -6.23
C ALA A 38 -1.33 15.16 -5.52
N VAL A 39 -0.20 14.98 -4.84
CA VAL A 39 0.12 13.75 -4.13
C VAL A 39 0.32 14.04 -2.65
N LEU A 40 -0.43 13.34 -1.80
CA LEU A 40 -0.28 13.37 -0.35
C LEU A 40 0.25 12.02 0.12
N GLU A 41 1.31 12.06 0.90
CA GLU A 41 1.91 10.87 1.50
C GLU A 41 1.44 10.73 2.94
N ALA A 42 0.94 9.55 3.30
CA ALA A 42 0.53 9.22 4.65
C ALA A 42 1.25 7.96 5.12
N ASN A 43 1.94 8.06 6.25
CA ASN A 43 2.60 6.94 6.90
C ASN A 43 1.85 6.63 8.20
N VAL A 44 1.29 5.44 8.30
CA VAL A 44 0.45 5.04 9.43
C VAL A 44 1.02 3.77 10.06
N VAL A 45 1.18 3.79 11.38
CA VAL A 45 1.52 2.57 12.14
C VAL A 45 0.24 1.83 12.42
N GLY A 46 0.15 0.59 11.97
CA GLY A 46 -1.02 -0.24 12.18
C GLY A 46 -0.98 -1.49 11.31
N ASP A 47 -1.91 -2.40 11.55
CA ASP A 47 -2.07 -3.58 10.72
C ASP A 47 -2.42 -3.15 9.29
N THR A 48 -1.70 -3.67 8.31
CA THR A 48 -1.81 -3.24 6.91
C THR A 48 -3.24 -3.35 6.37
N VAL A 49 -3.91 -4.48 6.62
CA VAL A 49 -5.28 -4.69 6.14
C VAL A 49 -6.24 -3.70 6.81
N ALA A 50 -6.12 -3.51 8.13
CA ALA A 50 -6.98 -2.61 8.87
C ALA A 50 -6.81 -1.15 8.43
N VAL A 51 -5.58 -0.72 8.19
CA VAL A 51 -5.27 0.64 7.72
C VAL A 51 -5.87 0.89 6.33
N ILE A 52 -5.70 -0.05 5.42
CA ILE A 52 -6.23 0.07 4.06
C ILE A 52 -7.76 0.00 4.07
N ASP A 53 -8.33 -0.92 4.83
CA ASP A 53 -9.79 -1.05 4.96
C ASP A 53 -10.44 0.26 5.45
N ARG A 54 -9.83 0.90 6.41
CA ARG A 54 -10.28 2.21 6.89
C ARG A 54 -10.23 3.27 5.80
N ALA A 55 -9.19 3.26 4.97
CA ALA A 55 -9.07 4.19 3.86
C ALA A 55 -10.18 3.99 2.81
N THR A 56 -10.66 2.76 2.62
CA THR A 56 -11.75 2.47 1.67
C THR A 56 -13.07 3.13 2.04
N GLN A 57 -13.24 3.55 3.29
CA GLN A 57 -14.47 4.22 3.75
C GLN A 57 -14.62 5.63 3.19
N SER A 58 -13.54 6.27 2.79
CA SER A 58 -13.55 7.65 2.30
C SER A 58 -12.94 7.82 0.92
N ALA A 59 -12.31 6.80 0.36
CA ALA A 59 -11.73 6.85 -0.97
C ALA A 59 -12.77 6.53 -2.06
N GLU A 60 -12.58 7.10 -3.23
CA GLU A 60 -13.39 6.74 -4.42
C GLU A 60 -12.87 5.46 -5.09
N LEU A 61 -11.58 5.23 -5.00
CA LEU A 61 -10.90 4.06 -5.54
C LEU A 61 -9.64 3.80 -4.72
N VAL A 62 -9.39 2.55 -4.40
CA VAL A 62 -8.12 2.11 -3.79
C VAL A 62 -7.38 1.22 -4.79
N VAL A 63 -6.12 1.49 -5.00
CA VAL A 63 -5.24 0.70 -5.88
C VAL A 63 -4.22 -0.02 -5.01
N ILE A 64 -4.15 -1.33 -5.14
CA ILE A 64 -3.23 -2.18 -4.37
C ILE A 64 -2.37 -2.99 -5.33
N GLY A 65 -1.06 -3.01 -5.09
CA GLY A 65 -0.16 -3.92 -5.78
C GLY A 65 -0.26 -5.33 -5.21
N ARG A 66 -0.27 -6.32 -6.08
CA ARG A 66 -0.20 -7.72 -5.70
C ARG A 66 1.16 -8.28 -6.09
N PRO A 67 1.97 -8.78 -5.13
CA PRO A 67 3.24 -9.39 -5.46
C PRO A 67 3.04 -10.66 -6.30
N HIS A 68 3.83 -10.77 -7.36
CA HIS A 68 3.90 -11.97 -8.20
C HIS A 68 5.10 -12.79 -7.72
N SER A 69 4.92 -13.52 -6.62
CA SER A 69 5.98 -14.38 -6.10
C SER A 69 5.69 -15.84 -6.41
N HIS A 70 6.66 -16.51 -7.07
CA HIS A 70 6.63 -17.95 -7.29
C HIS A 70 7.32 -18.72 -6.14
N VAL A 71 7.90 -18.01 -5.18
CA VAL A 71 8.76 -18.57 -4.14
C VAL A 71 7.96 -19.09 -2.94
N ILE A 72 6.82 -18.45 -2.64
CA ILE A 72 5.97 -18.83 -1.52
C ILE A 72 4.60 -19.24 -2.07
N PRO A 73 4.12 -20.48 -1.80
CA PRO A 73 2.78 -20.86 -2.22
C PRO A 73 1.72 -19.93 -1.64
N LEU A 74 0.83 -19.42 -2.47
CA LEU A 74 -0.27 -18.52 -2.06
C LEU A 74 -1.15 -19.11 -0.96
N ALA A 75 -1.17 -20.45 -0.83
CA ALA A 75 -1.90 -21.15 0.22
C ALA A 75 -1.34 -20.88 1.64
N LEU A 76 -0.07 -20.47 1.75
CA LEU A 76 0.59 -20.22 3.03
C LEU A 76 0.61 -18.75 3.43
N VAL A 77 0.32 -17.84 2.50
CA VAL A 77 0.30 -16.39 2.75
C VAL A 77 -1.04 -15.85 2.31
N ARG A 78 -1.82 -15.31 3.25
CA ARG A 78 -3.04 -14.59 2.90
C ARG A 78 -2.64 -13.27 2.25
N PRO A 79 -2.92 -13.07 0.95
CA PRO A 79 -2.61 -11.81 0.30
C PRO A 79 -3.42 -10.68 0.94
N VAL A 80 -2.77 -9.57 1.22
CA VAL A 80 -3.43 -8.36 1.73
C VAL A 80 -4.60 -7.95 0.84
N ALA A 81 -4.42 -8.06 -0.48
CA ALA A 81 -5.46 -7.72 -1.45
C ALA A 81 -6.77 -8.50 -1.25
N VAL A 82 -6.70 -9.79 -0.94
CA VAL A 82 -7.89 -10.63 -0.72
C VAL A 82 -8.66 -10.17 0.53
N GLU A 83 -7.95 -9.90 1.61
CA GLU A 83 -8.58 -9.42 2.85
C GLU A 83 -9.21 -8.04 2.67
N VAL A 84 -8.54 -7.15 1.95
CA VAL A 84 -9.07 -5.82 1.64
C VAL A 84 -10.33 -5.91 0.77
N LEU A 85 -10.32 -6.76 -0.26
CA LEU A 85 -11.48 -6.96 -1.14
C LEU A 85 -12.73 -7.42 -0.39
N ARG A 86 -12.56 -8.23 0.65
CA ARG A 86 -13.69 -8.73 1.46
C ARG A 86 -14.38 -7.64 2.25
N LYS A 87 -13.64 -6.62 2.68
CA LYS A 87 -14.10 -5.59 3.61
C LYS A 87 -14.27 -4.22 2.96
N ALA A 88 -13.78 -4.03 1.75
CA ALA A 88 -13.73 -2.74 1.10
C ALA A 88 -15.11 -2.12 0.92
N GLN A 89 -15.20 -0.82 1.20
CA GLN A 89 -16.41 -0.02 1.02
C GLN A 89 -16.35 0.87 -0.22
N CYS A 90 -15.30 0.73 -1.02
CA CYS A 90 -15.14 1.40 -2.31
C CYS A 90 -14.58 0.41 -3.34
N PRO A 91 -14.61 0.74 -4.64
CA PRO A 91 -13.93 -0.07 -5.65
C PRO A 91 -12.44 -0.22 -5.36
N VAL A 92 -11.92 -1.40 -5.58
CA VAL A 92 -10.49 -1.72 -5.40
C VAL A 92 -9.94 -2.29 -6.69
N ALA A 93 -8.87 -1.68 -7.18
CA ALA A 93 -8.09 -2.19 -8.30
C ALA A 93 -6.88 -2.94 -7.76
N VAL A 94 -6.73 -4.20 -8.15
CA VAL A 94 -5.57 -5.01 -7.77
C VAL A 94 -4.65 -5.14 -8.98
N VAL A 95 -3.44 -4.65 -8.85
CA VAL A 95 -2.47 -4.60 -9.94
C VAL A 95 -1.36 -5.61 -9.69
N PRO A 96 -1.15 -6.59 -10.58
CA PRO A 96 -0.01 -7.49 -10.47
C PRO A 96 1.29 -6.71 -10.60
N VAL A 97 2.22 -6.96 -9.70
CA VAL A 97 3.54 -6.31 -9.70
C VAL A 97 4.60 -7.39 -9.90
N SER A 98 5.44 -7.22 -10.91
CA SER A 98 6.60 -8.07 -11.14
C SER A 98 7.80 -7.56 -10.33
N TYR A 99 8.44 -8.48 -9.66
CA TYR A 99 9.70 -8.20 -8.98
C TYR A 99 10.84 -8.92 -9.69
#